data_1b6251afc6ad81cea689e11c8f9a4ea9
#
_entry.id   1b6251afc6ad81cea689e11c8f9a4ea9
#
_cell.length_a   1.000
_cell.length_b   1.000
_cell.length_c   1.000
_cell.angle_alpha   90.00
_cell.angle_beta   90.00
_cell.angle_gamma   90.00
#
_symmetry.space_group_name_H-M   'P 1'
#
loop_
_entity.id
_entity.type
_entity.pdbx_description
1 polymer ?
#
loop_
_entity_poly.entity_id
_entity_poly.type
_entity_poly.pdbx_seq_one_letter_code
_entity_poly.pdbx_strand_id
1 'polypeptide(L)'
;MRIFGIDPGSERTGYGCVETDGRVARLVVCGAITVAAADSFPERLARIHRELSALLRASAPDCVAIESLFHAANVRSALKLGHARGVAVLAAVEAGCPVVEYTPAEIKRAVVGYGRAEKQQVQQMIKLLLGLAAPPSPHDAADALAVAICHLHSMPRAMGSISDPRSPTPDPRSPKRTWRQYRPPATG
;
A
#
# COMPACT_ATOMS: atom_id res chain seq x y z
N MET A 1 9.79 -3.07 -11.25
CA MET A 1 8.60 -2.29 -10.86
C MET A 1 8.79 -1.71 -9.48
N ARG A 2 8.50 -0.41 -9.31
CA ARG A 2 8.62 0.30 -8.03
C ARG A 2 7.25 0.71 -7.51
N ILE A 3 6.99 0.46 -6.25
CA ILE A 3 5.75 0.84 -5.57
C ILE A 3 6.12 1.76 -4.41
N PHE A 4 5.50 2.94 -4.37
CA PHE A 4 5.70 3.90 -3.31
C PHE A 4 4.50 3.90 -2.37
N GLY A 5 4.69 3.49 -1.13
CA GLY A 5 3.68 3.48 -0.09
C GLY A 5 3.69 4.78 0.71
N ILE A 6 2.52 5.29 1.06
CA ILE A 6 2.34 6.46 1.91
C ILE A 6 1.36 6.13 3.03
N ASP A 7 1.75 6.44 4.26
CA ASP A 7 0.89 6.50 5.45
C ASP A 7 0.70 7.98 5.83
N PRO A 8 -0.41 8.62 5.41
CA PRO A 8 -0.60 10.05 5.60
C PRO A 8 -0.88 10.41 7.05
N GLY A 9 -0.13 11.38 7.59
CA GLY A 9 -0.38 11.96 8.89
C GLY A 9 -0.12 13.46 8.91
N SER A 10 -0.85 14.23 9.70
CA SER A 10 -0.76 15.71 9.77
C SER A 10 0.45 16.22 10.58
N GLU A 11 1.11 15.37 11.32
CA GLU A 11 2.32 15.67 12.11
C GLU A 11 3.51 14.84 11.63
N ARG A 12 3.21 13.64 11.15
CA ARG A 12 4.14 12.70 10.54
C ARG A 12 3.48 12.03 9.36
N THR A 13 4.14 12.00 8.24
CA THR A 13 3.73 11.23 7.06
C THR A 13 4.80 10.18 6.79
N GLY A 14 4.44 8.90 6.93
CA GLY A 14 5.31 7.80 6.59
C GLY A 14 5.43 7.64 5.07
N TYR A 15 6.62 7.24 4.61
CA TYR A 15 6.84 6.88 3.22
C TYR A 15 7.76 5.66 3.11
N GLY A 16 7.56 4.88 2.05
CA GLY A 16 8.41 3.74 1.77
C GLY A 16 8.28 3.30 0.31
N CYS A 17 9.41 3.12 -0.35
CA CYS A 17 9.47 2.63 -1.72
C CYS A 17 10.08 1.23 -1.75
N VAL A 18 9.42 0.31 -2.43
CA VAL A 18 9.91 -1.04 -2.70
C VAL A 18 10.06 -1.25 -4.20
N GLU A 19 11.08 -2.00 -4.58
CA GLU A 19 11.27 -2.46 -5.95
C GLU A 19 11.13 -3.97 -6.03
N THR A 20 10.49 -4.46 -7.09
CA THR A 20 10.34 -5.90 -7.30
C THR A 20 10.63 -6.29 -8.76
N ASP A 21 11.20 -7.49 -8.92
CA ASP A 21 11.34 -8.18 -10.20
C ASP A 21 10.21 -9.21 -10.44
N GLY A 22 9.19 -9.21 -9.56
CA GLY A 22 8.08 -10.18 -9.56
C GLY A 22 8.33 -11.42 -8.68
N ARG A 23 9.55 -11.60 -8.16
CA ARG A 23 9.92 -12.70 -7.26
C ARG A 23 10.32 -12.21 -5.88
N VAL A 24 11.15 -11.20 -5.83
CA VAL A 24 11.70 -10.63 -4.59
C VAL A 24 11.40 -9.14 -4.54
N ALA A 25 10.96 -8.67 -3.39
CA ALA A 25 10.84 -7.24 -3.10
C ALA A 25 12.07 -6.76 -2.35
N ARG A 26 12.59 -5.58 -2.71
CA ARG A 26 13.73 -4.93 -2.05
C ARG A 26 13.36 -3.53 -1.64
N LEU A 27 13.88 -3.11 -0.49
CA LEU A 27 13.76 -1.73 -0.02
C LEU A 27 14.58 -0.80 -0.92
N VAL A 28 13.96 0.28 -1.40
CA VAL A 28 14.63 1.39 -2.10
C VAL A 28 14.90 2.54 -1.13
N VAL A 29 13.87 3.04 -0.47
CA VAL A 29 13.94 4.11 0.52
C VAL A 29 12.76 4.01 1.47
N CYS A 30 12.94 4.40 2.73
CA CYS A 30 11.83 4.60 3.66
C CYS A 30 12.18 5.65 4.72
N GLY A 31 11.15 6.21 5.34
CA GLY A 31 11.31 7.20 6.39
C GLY A 31 9.98 7.84 6.78
N ALA A 32 10.07 8.97 7.47
CA ALA A 32 8.93 9.80 7.79
C ALA A 32 9.25 11.29 7.59
N ILE A 33 8.32 12.00 6.98
CA ILE A 33 8.32 13.46 6.92
C ILE A 33 7.73 13.94 8.24
N THR A 34 8.55 14.61 9.04
CA THR A 34 8.14 15.19 10.33
C THR A 34 8.04 16.70 10.18
N VAL A 35 6.90 17.27 10.58
CA VAL A 35 6.67 18.71 10.56
C VAL A 35 6.85 19.30 11.97
N ALA A 36 7.33 20.54 12.06
CA ALA A 36 7.55 21.16 13.35
C ALA A 36 6.22 21.49 14.05
N ALA A 37 6.19 21.33 15.38
CA ALA A 37 5.00 21.68 16.16
C ALA A 37 4.66 23.18 16.09
N ALA A 38 5.67 24.02 15.88
CA ALA A 38 5.53 25.48 15.75
C ALA A 38 4.95 25.92 14.40
N ASP A 39 5.04 25.06 13.34
CA ASP A 39 4.52 25.40 12.02
C ASP A 39 2.99 25.49 12.05
N SER A 40 2.45 26.49 11.38
CA SER A 40 1.00 26.56 11.14
C SER A 40 0.52 25.36 10.31
N PHE A 41 -0.76 25.02 10.40
CA PHE A 41 -1.27 23.87 9.69
C PHE A 41 -1.09 23.95 8.15
N PRO A 42 -1.30 25.11 7.49
CA PRO A 42 -0.99 25.24 6.07
C PRO A 42 0.50 25.03 5.74
N GLU A 43 1.41 25.53 6.58
CA GLU A 43 2.86 25.34 6.37
C GLU A 43 3.25 23.86 6.48
N ARG A 44 2.64 23.13 7.41
CA ARG A 44 2.82 21.66 7.52
C ARG A 44 2.39 20.96 6.24
N LEU A 45 1.23 21.28 5.69
CA LEU A 45 0.74 20.71 4.44
C LEU A 45 1.68 21.02 3.27
N ALA A 46 2.13 22.28 3.16
CA ALA A 46 3.07 22.69 2.13
C ALA A 46 4.41 21.95 2.23
N ARG A 47 4.89 21.71 3.45
CA ARG A 47 6.10 20.92 3.68
C ARG A 47 5.92 19.45 3.27
N ILE A 48 4.82 18.82 3.70
CA ILE A 48 4.50 17.42 3.32
C ILE A 48 4.46 17.31 1.80
N HIS A 49 3.75 18.20 1.11
CA HIS A 49 3.67 18.22 -0.35
C HIS A 49 5.05 18.30 -1.01
N ARG A 50 5.85 19.29 -0.61
CA ARG A 50 7.18 19.54 -1.19
C ARG A 50 8.11 18.33 -1.01
N GLU A 51 8.15 17.74 0.19
CA GLU A 51 9.02 16.60 0.49
C GLU A 51 8.54 15.33 -0.22
N LEU A 52 7.24 15.05 -0.25
CA LEU A 52 6.68 13.93 -1.02
C LEU A 52 6.97 14.08 -2.51
N SER A 53 6.74 15.26 -3.09
CA SER A 53 7.03 15.53 -4.50
C SER A 53 8.51 15.31 -4.85
N ALA A 54 9.43 15.68 -3.96
CA ALA A 54 10.85 15.41 -4.14
C ALA A 54 11.19 13.91 -4.09
N LEU A 55 10.62 13.18 -3.11
CA LEU A 55 10.80 11.75 -2.95
C LEU A 55 10.24 10.95 -4.12
N LEU A 56 9.05 11.31 -4.62
CA LEU A 56 8.42 10.69 -5.77
C LEU A 56 9.25 10.87 -7.04
N ARG A 57 9.74 12.09 -7.30
CA ARG A 57 10.65 12.35 -8.43
C ARG A 57 11.94 11.54 -8.34
N ALA A 58 12.54 11.44 -7.15
CA ALA A 58 13.78 10.71 -6.95
C ALA A 58 13.62 9.19 -7.06
N SER A 59 12.48 8.66 -6.58
CA SER A 59 12.19 7.22 -6.59
C SER A 59 11.63 6.74 -7.93
N ALA A 60 11.02 7.62 -8.73
CA ALA A 60 10.35 7.34 -9.99
C ALA A 60 9.48 6.05 -9.92
N PRO A 61 8.45 6.01 -9.05
CA PRO A 61 7.65 4.80 -8.87
C PRO A 61 6.65 4.61 -10.01
N ASP A 62 6.31 3.36 -10.28
CA ASP A 62 5.27 2.99 -11.25
C ASP A 62 3.85 3.19 -10.70
N CYS A 63 3.72 3.17 -9.36
CA CYS A 63 2.44 3.33 -8.67
C CYS A 63 2.66 3.86 -7.26
N VAL A 64 1.71 4.66 -6.76
CA VAL A 64 1.63 5.12 -5.37
C VAL A 64 0.46 4.41 -4.68
N ALA A 65 0.75 3.74 -3.57
CA ALA A 65 -0.25 3.12 -2.71
C ALA A 65 -0.41 3.95 -1.44
N ILE A 66 -1.65 4.27 -1.06
CA ILE A 66 -1.95 5.14 0.09
C ILE A 66 -2.90 4.42 1.05
N GLU A 67 -2.65 4.53 2.36
CA GLU A 67 -3.60 4.05 3.35
C GLU A 67 -4.86 4.91 3.35
N SER A 68 -6.02 4.25 3.24
CA SER A 68 -7.32 4.91 3.34
C SER A 68 -7.74 5.02 4.80
N LEU A 69 -8.18 6.20 5.19
CA LEU A 69 -8.49 6.53 6.57
C LEU A 69 -9.97 6.27 6.86
N PHE A 70 -10.22 5.34 7.77
CA PHE A 70 -11.59 5.03 8.19
C PHE A 70 -11.94 5.49 9.62
N HIS A 71 -10.94 5.76 10.46
CA HIS A 71 -11.19 6.10 11.88
C HIS A 71 -10.30 7.26 12.34
N ALA A 72 -10.92 8.31 12.80
CA ALA A 72 -10.26 9.35 13.57
C ALA A 72 -10.98 9.50 14.92
N ALA A 73 -10.23 9.84 15.94
CA ALA A 73 -10.74 9.96 17.31
C ALA A 73 -11.84 11.03 17.45
N ASN A 74 -11.85 12.03 16.57
CA ASN A 74 -12.85 13.10 16.50
C ASN A 74 -12.82 13.78 15.13
N VAL A 75 -13.87 14.56 14.83
CA VAL A 75 -14.08 15.27 13.55
C VAL A 75 -12.90 16.18 13.19
N ARG A 76 -12.33 16.90 14.15
CA ARG A 76 -11.21 17.82 13.91
C ARG A 76 -9.95 17.07 13.48
N SER A 77 -9.67 15.93 14.09
CA SER A 77 -8.56 15.07 13.70
C SER A 77 -8.80 14.44 12.33
N ALA A 78 -10.04 14.01 12.05
CA ALA A 78 -10.43 13.49 10.74
C ALA A 78 -10.18 14.49 9.62
N LEU A 79 -10.57 15.75 9.82
CA LEU A 79 -10.36 16.83 8.85
C LEU A 79 -8.88 17.07 8.59
N LYS A 80 -8.05 17.20 9.65
CA LYS A 80 -6.60 17.40 9.50
C LYS A 80 -5.95 16.26 8.72
N LEU A 81 -6.35 15.04 9.04
CA LEU A 81 -5.84 13.84 8.38
C LEU A 81 -6.28 13.76 6.93
N GLY A 82 -7.55 14.12 6.63
CA GLY A 82 -8.07 14.24 5.27
C GLY A 82 -7.29 15.25 4.42
N HIS A 83 -6.90 16.40 5.01
CA HIS A 83 -6.06 17.38 4.32
C HIS A 83 -4.67 16.83 4.01
N ALA A 84 -4.00 16.20 4.98
CA ALA A 84 -2.68 15.61 4.77
C ALA A 84 -2.72 14.52 3.69
N ARG A 85 -3.78 13.68 3.71
CA ARG A 85 -4.01 12.67 2.67
C ARG A 85 -4.28 13.31 1.30
N GLY A 86 -5.11 14.35 1.21
CA GLY A 86 -5.36 15.07 -0.03
C GLY A 86 -4.08 15.62 -0.65
N VAL A 87 -3.19 16.16 0.19
CA VAL A 87 -1.86 16.64 -0.22
C VAL A 87 -0.98 15.49 -0.75
N ALA A 88 -1.01 14.32 -0.11
CA ALA A 88 -0.26 13.15 -0.57
C ALA A 88 -0.77 12.63 -1.93
N VAL A 89 -2.09 12.57 -2.12
CA VAL A 89 -2.72 12.23 -3.40
C VAL A 89 -2.33 13.23 -4.49
N LEU A 90 -2.39 14.55 -4.18
CA LEU A 90 -2.01 15.59 -5.12
C LEU A 90 -0.56 15.44 -5.57
N ALA A 91 0.37 15.25 -4.63
CA ALA A 91 1.79 15.05 -4.96
C ALA A 91 2.02 13.83 -5.87
N ALA A 92 1.27 12.74 -5.66
CA ALA A 92 1.35 11.55 -6.50
C ALA A 92 0.81 11.80 -7.92
N VAL A 93 -0.32 12.49 -8.05
CA VAL A 93 -0.93 12.83 -9.35
C VAL A 93 -0.03 13.78 -10.12
N GLU A 94 0.54 14.81 -9.47
CA GLU A 94 1.49 15.73 -10.10
C GLU A 94 2.80 15.05 -10.55
N ALA A 95 3.20 13.98 -9.87
CA ALA A 95 4.31 13.14 -10.29
C ALA A 95 3.95 12.17 -11.45
N GLY A 96 2.70 12.20 -11.94
CA GLY A 96 2.21 11.33 -13.01
C GLY A 96 1.98 9.87 -12.56
N CYS A 97 1.93 9.60 -11.26
CA CYS A 97 1.79 8.25 -10.74
C CYS A 97 0.31 7.87 -10.54
N PRO A 98 -0.14 6.70 -11.00
CA PRO A 98 -1.44 6.16 -10.60
C PRO A 98 -1.48 5.95 -9.09
N VAL A 99 -2.63 6.25 -8.48
CA VAL A 99 -2.86 6.13 -7.03
C VAL A 99 -3.84 5.01 -6.74
N VAL A 100 -3.49 4.14 -5.79
CA VAL A 100 -4.33 3.05 -5.30
C VAL A 100 -4.46 3.15 -3.79
N GLU A 101 -5.63 2.82 -3.25
CA GLU A 101 -5.92 2.96 -1.83
C GLU A 101 -6.21 1.60 -1.19
N TYR A 102 -5.77 1.45 0.07
CA TYR A 102 -5.97 0.25 0.87
C TYR A 102 -6.42 0.59 2.28
N THR A 103 -7.40 -0.15 2.78
CA THR A 103 -7.82 -0.04 4.18
C THR A 103 -6.80 -0.66 5.14
N PRO A 104 -6.74 -0.24 6.41
CA PRO A 104 -5.86 -0.86 7.41
C PRO A 104 -6.05 -2.38 7.54
N ALA A 105 -7.28 -2.87 7.37
CA ALA A 105 -7.57 -4.30 7.43
C ALA A 105 -7.02 -5.07 6.22
N GLU A 106 -7.08 -4.48 5.02
CA GLU A 106 -6.48 -5.06 3.80
C GLU A 106 -4.97 -5.11 3.92
N ILE A 107 -4.34 -4.01 4.37
CA ILE A 107 -2.90 -3.93 4.59
C ILE A 107 -2.44 -5.03 5.55
N LYS A 108 -3.06 -5.13 6.72
CA LYS A 108 -2.72 -6.18 7.70
C LYS A 108 -2.91 -7.58 7.14
N ARG A 109 -4.01 -7.83 6.43
CA ARG A 109 -4.28 -9.13 5.80
C ARG A 109 -3.25 -9.48 4.73
N ALA A 110 -2.85 -8.52 3.91
CA ALA A 110 -1.87 -8.74 2.85
C ALA A 110 -0.45 -9.00 3.40
N VAL A 111 -0.09 -8.38 4.53
CA VAL A 111 1.25 -8.48 5.11
C VAL A 111 1.37 -9.69 6.04
N VAL A 112 0.39 -9.93 6.93
CA VAL A 112 0.46 -10.91 8.02
C VAL A 112 -0.51 -12.07 7.83
N GLY A 113 -1.46 -11.97 6.89
CA GLY A 113 -2.47 -13.00 6.62
C GLY A 113 -3.81 -12.79 7.33
N TYR A 114 -3.91 -11.88 8.31
CA TYR A 114 -5.17 -11.57 9.02
C TYR A 114 -5.28 -10.09 9.40
N GLY A 115 -6.53 -9.56 9.37
CA GLY A 115 -6.78 -8.12 9.47
C GLY A 115 -6.68 -7.51 10.88
N ARG A 116 -6.56 -8.34 11.95
CA ARG A 116 -6.45 -7.89 13.35
C ARG A 116 -5.03 -7.98 13.91
N ALA A 117 -4.03 -8.09 13.03
CA ALA A 117 -2.62 -8.14 13.44
C ALA A 117 -2.22 -6.92 14.26
N GLU A 118 -1.38 -7.13 15.26
CA GLU A 118 -0.79 -6.06 16.04
C GLU A 118 0.31 -5.35 15.25
N LYS A 119 0.55 -4.07 15.59
CA LYS A 119 1.53 -3.25 14.88
C LYS A 119 2.93 -3.86 14.85
N GLN A 120 3.36 -4.45 15.96
CA GLN A 120 4.67 -5.11 16.06
C GLN A 120 4.79 -6.32 15.11
N GLN A 121 3.70 -7.08 14.93
CA GLN A 121 3.67 -8.22 14.01
C GLN A 121 3.83 -7.77 12.56
N VAL A 122 3.16 -6.67 12.18
CA VAL A 122 3.30 -6.06 10.85
C VAL A 122 4.76 -5.64 10.62
N GLN A 123 5.39 -4.95 11.56
CA GLN A 123 6.79 -4.50 11.46
C GLN A 123 7.77 -5.65 11.32
N GLN A 124 7.61 -6.72 12.11
CA GLN A 124 8.45 -7.91 12.00
C GLN A 124 8.26 -8.60 10.64
N MET A 125 7.03 -8.66 10.15
CA MET A 125 6.78 -9.26 8.84
C MET A 125 7.40 -8.43 7.70
N ILE A 126 7.32 -7.08 7.76
CA ILE A 126 8.00 -6.21 6.78
C ILE A 126 9.51 -6.43 6.79
N LYS A 127 10.11 -6.56 7.98
CA LYS A 127 11.54 -6.92 8.11
C LYS A 127 11.86 -8.21 7.35
N LEU A 128 11.05 -9.26 7.54
CA LEU A 128 11.26 -10.56 6.90
C LEU A 128 11.05 -10.51 5.39
N LEU A 129 9.94 -9.88 4.94
CA LEU A 129 9.59 -9.80 3.52
C LEU A 129 10.62 -9.03 2.69
N LEU A 130 11.26 -8.02 3.28
CA LEU A 130 12.28 -7.19 2.64
C LEU A 130 13.71 -7.63 2.97
N GLY A 131 13.92 -8.67 3.77
CA GLY A 131 15.24 -9.17 4.16
C GLY A 131 16.08 -8.17 4.95
N LEU A 132 15.45 -7.33 5.79
CA LEU A 132 16.13 -6.28 6.53
C LEU A 132 16.82 -6.83 7.79
N ALA A 133 17.93 -6.21 8.21
CA ALA A 133 18.64 -6.57 9.44
C ALA A 133 17.83 -6.23 10.70
N ALA A 134 17.05 -5.13 10.66
CA ALA A 134 16.19 -4.66 11.74
C ALA A 134 14.83 -4.20 11.20
N PRO A 135 13.76 -4.12 12.02
CA PRO A 135 12.51 -3.52 11.62
C PRO A 135 12.70 -2.08 11.14
N PRO A 136 11.94 -1.62 10.12
CA PRO A 136 12.04 -0.24 9.66
C PRO A 136 11.76 0.76 10.77
N SER A 137 12.52 1.85 10.78
CA SER A 137 12.38 2.97 11.74
C SER A 137 12.35 4.29 10.96
N PRO A 138 11.52 5.26 11.36
CA PRO A 138 10.52 5.22 12.46
C PRO A 138 9.32 4.29 12.11
N HIS A 139 8.39 4.12 13.05
CA HIS A 139 7.21 3.26 12.87
C HIS A 139 6.38 3.63 11.65
N ASP A 140 6.23 4.92 11.37
CA ASP A 140 5.50 5.43 10.20
C ASP A 140 6.11 4.93 8.86
N ALA A 141 7.44 4.72 8.82
CA ALA A 141 8.11 4.11 7.66
C ALA A 141 7.70 2.65 7.46
N ALA A 142 7.54 1.89 8.55
CA ALA A 142 7.08 0.50 8.47
C ALA A 142 5.62 0.42 8.01
N ASP A 143 4.77 1.34 8.49
CA ASP A 143 3.37 1.42 8.07
C ASP A 143 3.27 1.74 6.57
N ALA A 144 4.03 2.71 6.08
CA ALA A 144 4.10 3.03 4.65
C ALA A 144 4.64 1.87 3.78
N LEU A 145 5.66 1.16 4.25
CA LEU A 145 6.15 -0.05 3.57
C LEU A 145 5.11 -1.16 3.54
N ALA A 146 4.30 -1.29 4.61
CA ALA A 146 3.18 -2.24 4.64
C ALA A 146 2.14 -1.93 3.57
N VAL A 147 1.85 -0.65 3.32
CA VAL A 147 0.96 -0.22 2.23
C VAL A 147 1.54 -0.60 0.86
N ALA A 148 2.84 -0.36 0.63
CA ALA A 148 3.51 -0.73 -0.62
C ALA A 148 3.49 -2.26 -0.85
N ILE A 149 3.78 -3.06 0.17
CA ILE A 149 3.73 -4.53 0.12
C ILE A 149 2.30 -5.03 -0.09
N CYS A 150 1.29 -4.37 0.52
CA CYS A 150 -0.11 -4.68 0.28
C CYS A 150 -0.45 -4.56 -1.21
N HIS A 151 -0.05 -3.48 -1.85
CA HIS A 151 -0.25 -3.32 -3.30
C HIS A 151 0.46 -4.42 -4.09
N LEU A 152 1.72 -4.70 -3.78
CA LEU A 152 2.49 -5.76 -4.44
C LEU A 152 1.80 -7.13 -4.36
N HIS A 153 1.23 -7.49 -3.22
CA HIS A 153 0.53 -8.76 -3.03
C HIS A 153 -0.88 -8.78 -3.63
N SER A 154 -1.50 -7.61 -3.84
CA SER A 154 -2.83 -7.47 -4.42
C SER A 154 -2.82 -7.47 -5.96
N MET A 155 -1.67 -7.27 -6.56
CA MET A 155 -1.53 -7.30 -8.01
C MET A 155 -1.75 -8.71 -8.54
N PRO A 156 -2.45 -8.88 -9.68
CA PRO A 156 -2.50 -10.16 -10.36
C PRO A 156 -1.05 -10.61 -10.61
N ARG A 157 -0.64 -11.71 -9.99
CA ARG A 157 0.61 -12.35 -10.43
C ARG A 157 0.45 -12.63 -11.91
N ALA A 158 1.34 -12.09 -12.73
CA ALA A 158 1.52 -12.61 -14.06
C ALA A 158 1.88 -14.09 -13.88
N MET A 159 0.87 -14.94 -13.90
CA MET A 159 1.07 -16.37 -14.02
C MET A 159 1.81 -16.54 -15.32
N GLY A 160 3.13 -16.75 -15.22
CA GLY A 160 3.85 -17.36 -16.32
C GLY A 160 2.98 -18.53 -16.74
N SER A 161 2.52 -18.52 -17.95
CA SER A 161 1.69 -19.56 -18.52
C SER A 161 2.46 -20.87 -18.47
N ILE A 162 2.36 -21.58 -17.35
CA ILE A 162 2.49 -23.02 -17.36
C ILE A 162 1.13 -23.44 -17.92
N SER A 163 1.00 -23.37 -19.24
CA SER A 163 -0.01 -24.11 -19.94
C SER A 163 0.29 -25.56 -19.66
N ASP A 164 -0.46 -26.18 -18.71
CA ASP A 164 -0.50 -27.63 -18.61
C ASP A 164 -1.03 -28.11 -19.97
N PRO A 165 -0.22 -28.79 -20.78
CA PRO A 165 -0.65 -29.25 -22.10
C PRO A 165 -1.82 -30.26 -22.02
N ARG A 166 -2.27 -30.62 -20.82
CA ARG A 166 -3.40 -31.53 -20.55
C ARG A 166 -4.67 -30.78 -20.09
N SER A 167 -4.63 -29.46 -19.89
CA SER A 167 -5.86 -28.71 -19.61
C SER A 167 -6.64 -28.55 -20.90
N PRO A 168 -7.89 -29.07 -20.99
CA PRO A 168 -8.73 -28.84 -22.16
C PRO A 168 -9.01 -27.33 -22.27
N THR A 169 -8.69 -26.75 -23.41
CA THR A 169 -9.05 -25.36 -23.71
C THR A 169 -10.57 -25.21 -23.53
N PRO A 170 -11.02 -24.22 -22.74
CA PRO A 170 -12.45 -23.98 -22.60
C PRO A 170 -13.04 -23.65 -23.99
N ASP A 171 -14.05 -24.40 -24.42
CA ASP A 171 -14.78 -24.11 -25.67
C ASP A 171 -15.38 -22.69 -25.54
N PRO A 172 -15.00 -21.74 -26.39
CA PRO A 172 -15.51 -20.37 -26.34
C PRO A 172 -17.04 -20.30 -26.54
N ARG A 173 -17.69 -21.40 -26.93
CA ARG A 173 -19.14 -21.53 -27.07
C ARG A 173 -19.83 -22.12 -25.84
N SER A 174 -19.10 -22.53 -24.80
CA SER A 174 -19.73 -23.04 -23.57
C SER A 174 -20.42 -21.89 -22.82
N PRO A 175 -21.70 -22.03 -22.41
CA PRO A 175 -22.41 -20.99 -21.68
C PRO A 175 -21.73 -20.76 -20.34
N LYS A 176 -21.37 -19.49 -20.05
CA LYS A 176 -20.81 -19.09 -18.75
C LYS A 176 -21.81 -19.42 -17.65
N ARG A 177 -21.46 -20.37 -16.77
CA ARG A 177 -22.27 -20.68 -15.58
C ARG A 177 -22.36 -19.45 -14.70
N THR A 178 -23.58 -18.93 -14.53
CA THR A 178 -23.86 -17.85 -13.58
C THR A 178 -24.08 -18.43 -12.18
N TRP A 179 -23.84 -17.65 -11.13
CA TRP A 179 -24.08 -18.04 -9.72
C TRP A 179 -25.50 -18.57 -9.46
N ARG A 180 -26.49 -18.22 -10.28
CA ARG A 180 -27.87 -18.71 -10.20
C ARG A 180 -28.00 -20.19 -10.55
N GLN A 181 -27.00 -20.80 -11.16
CA GLN A 181 -26.97 -22.22 -11.58
C GLN A 181 -26.12 -23.11 -10.65
N TYR A 182 -25.52 -22.52 -9.59
CA TYR A 182 -24.76 -23.26 -8.61
C TYR A 182 -25.70 -24.06 -7.71
N ARG A 183 -25.58 -25.40 -7.71
CA ARG A 183 -26.20 -26.30 -6.71
C ARG A 183 -25.04 -26.89 -5.89
N PRO A 184 -25.01 -26.69 -4.56
CA PRO A 184 -24.02 -27.33 -3.71
C PRO A 184 -24.17 -28.86 -3.77
N PRO A 185 -23.06 -29.62 -3.64
CA PRO A 185 -23.14 -31.07 -3.55
C PRO A 185 -23.97 -31.46 -2.33
N ALA A 186 -24.84 -32.48 -2.49
CA ALA A 186 -25.61 -33.03 -1.37
C ALA A 186 -24.66 -33.62 -0.34
N THR A 187 -24.74 -33.13 0.90
CA THR A 187 -24.07 -33.73 2.04
C THR A 187 -24.73 -35.08 2.33
N GLY A 188 -24.02 -36.15 2.04
CA GLY A 188 -24.36 -37.49 2.50
C GLY A 188 -23.87 -37.72 3.93
#